data_036b3acf727fd5f4f3e088c30a4223f2
#
_entry.id   036b3acf727fd5f4f3e088c30a4223f2
#
_cell.length_a   1.000
_cell.length_b   1.000
_cell.length_c   1.000
_cell.angle_alpha   90.00
_cell.angle_beta   90.00
_cell.angle_gamma   90.00
#
_symmetry.space_group_name_H-M   'P 1'
#
loop_
_entity.id
_entity.type
_entity.pdbx_description
1 polymer ?
#
loop_
_entity_poly.entity_id
_entity_poly.type
_entity_poly.pdbx_seq_one_letter_code
_entity_poly.pdbx_strand_id
1 'polypeptide(L)'
;MKQKNDSRERILIAAAELFQTKGFNATGLNEILKESGSPKGSLYYYFPKGKEELALEAIKLSTHNIKGNLKKDMLEYKNPIKAVQAVVNHIIEDLKRDGKPKDISLSLLSLETYSSSEVLKEACRTSFMELQQIYSNKLTQNGISEEDAAFLSMTILTLLEGSITVSLTQKNQEALFNLNKQIDLLLSPYL
;
A
#
# COMPACT_ATOMS: atom_id res chain seq x y z
N MET A 1 -13.71 -3.95 -29.34
CA MET A 1 -12.51 -3.80 -28.48
C MET A 1 -12.82 -3.56 -27.00
N LYS A 2 -14.00 -3.04 -26.59
CA LYS A 2 -14.37 -2.80 -25.16
C LYS A 2 -14.42 -4.06 -24.27
N GLN A 3 -14.85 -5.22 -24.76
CA GLN A 3 -14.98 -6.44 -23.94
C GLN A 3 -13.65 -7.10 -23.52
N LYS A 4 -12.56 -6.86 -24.25
CA LYS A 4 -11.26 -7.50 -23.98
C LYS A 4 -10.51 -6.84 -22.78
N ASN A 5 -10.62 -5.52 -22.63
CA ASN A 5 -10.02 -4.79 -21.49
C ASN A 5 -10.76 -5.10 -20.17
N ASP A 6 -12.07 -5.30 -20.25
CA ASP A 6 -12.93 -5.58 -19.09
C ASP A 6 -12.53 -6.88 -18.36
N SER A 7 -12.21 -7.98 -19.08
CA SER A 7 -11.82 -9.25 -18.42
C SER A 7 -10.45 -9.19 -17.73
N ARG A 8 -9.45 -8.49 -18.31
CA ARG A 8 -8.15 -8.31 -17.67
C ARG A 8 -8.29 -7.53 -16.36
N GLU A 9 -9.02 -6.45 -16.42
CA GLU A 9 -9.25 -5.57 -15.27
C GLU A 9 -10.04 -6.29 -14.17
N ARG A 10 -11.12 -7.00 -14.50
CA ARG A 10 -11.87 -7.80 -13.52
C ARG A 10 -11.01 -8.85 -12.83
N ILE A 11 -10.19 -9.58 -13.59
CA ILE A 11 -9.29 -10.59 -13.03
C ILE A 11 -8.28 -9.93 -12.07
N LEU A 12 -7.71 -8.78 -12.45
CA LEU A 12 -6.74 -8.06 -11.63
C LEU A 12 -7.36 -7.52 -10.34
N ILE A 13 -8.56 -6.91 -10.43
CA ILE A 13 -9.28 -6.40 -9.26
C ILE A 13 -9.62 -7.54 -8.31
N ALA A 14 -10.19 -8.64 -8.80
CA ALA A 14 -10.51 -9.80 -7.99
C ALA A 14 -9.27 -10.41 -7.32
N ALA A 15 -8.15 -10.48 -8.04
CA ALA A 15 -6.88 -10.94 -7.48
C ALA A 15 -6.38 -10.00 -6.37
N ALA A 16 -6.43 -8.69 -6.60
CA ALA A 16 -6.04 -7.68 -5.63
C ALA A 16 -6.86 -7.78 -4.34
N GLU A 17 -8.19 -7.90 -4.44
CA GLU A 17 -9.09 -8.05 -3.30
C GLU A 17 -8.84 -9.34 -2.51
N LEU A 18 -8.62 -10.46 -3.21
CA LEU A 18 -8.33 -11.74 -2.57
C LEU A 18 -6.95 -11.73 -1.90
N PHE A 19 -5.93 -11.16 -2.53
CA PHE A 19 -4.60 -11.01 -1.90
C PHE A 19 -4.66 -10.12 -0.66
N GLN A 20 -5.49 -9.08 -0.68
CA GLN A 20 -5.68 -8.20 0.48
C GLN A 20 -6.39 -8.89 1.64
N THR A 21 -7.39 -9.72 1.36
CA THR A 21 -8.25 -10.30 2.40
C THR A 21 -7.77 -11.65 2.90
N LYS A 22 -7.12 -12.45 2.06
CA LYS A 22 -6.67 -13.81 2.36
C LYS A 22 -5.16 -13.98 2.34
N GLY A 23 -4.43 -13.02 1.78
CA GLY A 23 -3.00 -13.13 1.52
C GLY A 23 -2.68 -13.84 0.20
N PHE A 24 -1.42 -13.74 -0.22
CA PHE A 24 -0.95 -14.34 -1.47
C PHE A 24 -1.02 -15.86 -1.40
N ASN A 25 -0.47 -16.48 -0.34
CA ASN A 25 -0.35 -17.94 -0.26
C ASN A 25 -1.72 -18.65 -0.24
N ALA A 26 -2.70 -18.11 0.49
CA ALA A 26 -4.02 -18.70 0.63
C ALA A 26 -4.96 -18.47 -0.58
N THR A 27 -4.63 -17.58 -1.49
CA THR A 27 -5.44 -17.28 -2.69
C THR A 27 -5.14 -18.23 -3.82
N GLY A 28 -6.16 -18.90 -4.38
CA GLY A 28 -6.05 -19.79 -5.53
C GLY A 28 -6.51 -19.15 -6.85
N LEU A 29 -5.91 -19.54 -7.99
CA LEU A 29 -6.31 -19.03 -9.32
C LEU A 29 -7.79 -19.35 -9.66
N ASN A 30 -8.30 -20.51 -9.23
CA ASN A 30 -9.71 -20.86 -9.45
C ASN A 30 -10.67 -19.95 -8.68
N GLU A 31 -10.26 -19.47 -7.51
CA GLU A 31 -11.02 -18.53 -6.72
C GLU A 31 -11.05 -17.15 -7.38
N ILE A 32 -9.90 -16.69 -7.89
CA ILE A 32 -9.81 -15.44 -8.67
C ILE A 32 -10.73 -15.52 -9.91
N LEU A 33 -10.74 -16.64 -10.60
CA LEU A 33 -11.62 -16.85 -11.75
C LEU A 33 -13.11 -16.78 -11.38
N LYS A 34 -13.47 -17.41 -10.26
CA LYS A 34 -14.84 -17.39 -9.74
C LYS A 34 -15.27 -15.96 -9.37
N GLU A 35 -14.42 -15.25 -8.63
CA GLU A 35 -14.70 -13.88 -8.17
C GLU A 35 -14.80 -12.90 -9.34
N SER A 36 -13.89 -12.99 -10.31
CA SER A 36 -13.88 -12.11 -11.48
C SER A 36 -14.97 -12.44 -12.53
N GLY A 37 -15.65 -13.59 -12.41
CA GLY A 37 -16.58 -14.07 -13.42
C GLY A 37 -15.93 -14.30 -14.79
N SER A 38 -14.62 -14.59 -14.81
CA SER A 38 -13.84 -14.68 -16.05
C SER A 38 -13.50 -16.12 -16.41
N PRO A 39 -13.52 -16.48 -17.72
CA PRO A 39 -13.13 -17.83 -18.15
C PRO A 39 -11.64 -18.10 -17.91
N LYS A 40 -11.29 -19.35 -17.61
CA LYS A 40 -9.91 -19.80 -17.38
C LYS A 40 -8.94 -19.40 -18.51
N GLY A 41 -9.38 -19.49 -19.75
CA GLY A 41 -8.58 -19.09 -20.91
C GLY A 41 -8.19 -17.60 -20.90
N SER A 42 -9.07 -16.73 -20.39
CA SER A 42 -8.77 -15.30 -20.27
C SER A 42 -7.66 -15.02 -19.27
N LEU A 43 -7.62 -15.76 -18.15
CA LEU A 43 -6.56 -15.60 -17.14
C LEU A 43 -5.19 -15.89 -17.75
N TYR A 44 -4.99 -17.06 -18.34
CA TYR A 44 -3.70 -17.44 -18.92
C TYR A 44 -3.34 -16.66 -20.19
N TYR A 45 -4.33 -16.08 -20.86
CA TYR A 45 -4.10 -15.17 -21.98
C TYR A 45 -3.49 -13.84 -21.52
N TYR A 46 -3.99 -13.26 -20.41
CA TYR A 46 -3.55 -11.97 -19.90
C TYR A 46 -2.40 -12.07 -18.89
N PHE A 47 -2.33 -13.18 -18.17
CA PHE A 47 -1.38 -13.45 -17.09
C PHE A 47 -0.77 -14.85 -17.28
N PRO A 48 0.08 -15.03 -18.31
CA PRO A 48 0.65 -16.33 -18.66
C PRO A 48 1.51 -16.96 -17.54
N LYS A 49 2.12 -16.15 -16.69
CA LYS A 49 2.86 -16.61 -15.50
C LYS A 49 1.94 -16.86 -14.28
N GLY A 50 0.63 -16.74 -14.44
CA GLY A 50 -0.36 -17.10 -13.46
C GLY A 50 -0.36 -16.18 -12.22
N LYS A 51 -0.34 -16.78 -11.04
CA LYS A 51 -0.53 -16.09 -9.77
C LYS A 51 0.55 -15.08 -9.43
N GLU A 52 1.81 -15.37 -9.77
CA GLU A 52 2.94 -14.47 -9.52
C GLU A 52 2.81 -13.18 -10.35
N GLU A 53 2.45 -13.30 -11.63
CA GLU A 53 2.23 -12.14 -12.49
C GLU A 53 1.02 -11.31 -12.03
N LEU A 54 -0.06 -11.96 -11.61
CA LEU A 54 -1.21 -11.29 -11.00
C LEU A 54 -0.82 -10.52 -9.75
N ALA A 55 0.00 -11.10 -8.87
CA ALA A 55 0.47 -10.42 -7.67
C ALA A 55 1.37 -9.23 -8.02
N LEU A 56 2.27 -9.38 -8.99
CA LEU A 56 3.11 -8.29 -9.46
C LEU A 56 2.27 -7.10 -9.99
N GLU A 57 1.27 -7.38 -10.82
CA GLU A 57 0.38 -6.34 -11.36
C GLU A 57 -0.51 -5.73 -10.27
N ALA A 58 -0.94 -6.52 -9.29
CA ALA A 58 -1.69 -6.04 -8.14
C ALA A 58 -0.85 -5.12 -7.23
N ILE A 59 0.43 -5.46 -6.99
CA ILE A 59 1.38 -4.57 -6.28
C ILE A 59 1.52 -3.24 -7.01
N LYS A 60 1.72 -3.26 -8.33
CA LYS A 60 1.86 -2.05 -9.14
C LYS A 60 0.61 -1.17 -9.07
N LEU A 61 -0.57 -1.77 -9.18
CA LEU A 61 -1.85 -1.06 -9.11
C LEU A 61 -2.03 -0.41 -7.74
N SER A 62 -1.83 -1.15 -6.65
CA SER A 62 -1.94 -0.64 -5.29
C SER A 62 -0.91 0.46 -5.01
N THR A 63 0.34 0.27 -5.42
CA THR A 63 1.38 1.30 -5.29
C THR A 63 1.00 2.57 -6.04
N HIS A 64 0.45 2.46 -7.25
CA HIS A 64 -0.02 3.61 -8.02
C HIS A 64 -1.12 4.38 -7.28
N ASN A 65 -2.11 3.67 -6.73
CA ASN A 65 -3.22 4.26 -5.98
C ASN A 65 -2.74 4.94 -4.69
N ILE A 66 -1.93 4.23 -3.89
CA ILE A 66 -1.35 4.77 -2.65
C ILE A 66 -0.53 6.03 -2.94
N LYS A 67 0.34 6.00 -3.95
CA LYS A 67 1.13 7.18 -4.38
C LYS A 67 0.25 8.34 -4.79
N GLY A 68 -0.84 8.08 -5.50
CA GLY A 68 -1.81 9.11 -5.92
C GLY A 68 -2.44 9.81 -4.72
N ASN A 69 -2.95 9.05 -3.76
CA ASN A 69 -3.55 9.55 -2.53
C ASN A 69 -2.51 10.30 -1.68
N LEU A 70 -1.34 9.67 -1.45
CA LEU A 70 -0.26 10.25 -0.66
C LEU A 70 0.24 11.60 -1.24
N LYS A 71 0.42 11.69 -2.56
CA LYS A 71 0.81 12.95 -3.22
C LYS A 71 -0.26 14.02 -3.03
N LYS A 72 -1.55 13.67 -3.09
CA LYS A 72 -2.64 14.59 -2.85
C LYS A 72 -2.55 15.19 -1.44
N ASP A 73 -2.40 14.35 -0.41
CA ASP A 73 -2.27 14.79 0.98
C ASP A 73 -1.03 15.68 1.18
N MET A 74 0.11 15.31 0.56
CA MET A 74 1.34 16.12 0.62
C MET A 74 1.19 17.49 -0.05
N LEU A 75 0.34 17.63 -1.05
CA LEU A 75 0.08 18.90 -1.74
C LEU A 75 -0.96 19.77 -0.99
N GLU A 76 -1.97 19.14 -0.38
CA GLU A 76 -3.06 19.83 0.30
C GLU A 76 -2.57 20.62 1.53
N TYR A 77 -1.63 20.08 2.29
CA TYR A 77 -1.11 20.71 3.50
C TYR A 77 0.32 21.22 3.30
N LYS A 78 0.55 22.51 3.52
CA LYS A 78 1.92 23.08 3.49
C LYS A 78 2.79 22.49 4.60
N ASN A 79 2.26 22.46 5.84
CA ASN A 79 2.95 21.92 7.00
C ASN A 79 3.11 20.39 6.89
N PRO A 80 4.32 19.83 6.97
CA PRO A 80 4.56 18.40 6.80
C PRO A 80 3.94 17.54 7.91
N ILE A 81 3.83 18.03 9.14
CA ILE A 81 3.13 17.32 10.21
C ILE A 81 1.67 17.09 9.82
N LYS A 82 0.98 18.16 9.40
CA LYS A 82 -0.43 18.06 8.98
C LYS A 82 -0.61 17.17 7.76
N ALA A 83 0.32 17.21 6.82
CA ALA A 83 0.29 16.36 5.63
C ALA A 83 0.37 14.88 6.00
N VAL A 84 1.31 14.49 6.88
CA VAL A 84 1.45 13.10 7.33
C VAL A 84 0.27 12.67 8.20
N GLN A 85 -0.21 13.55 9.10
CA GLN A 85 -1.40 13.29 9.91
C GLN A 85 -2.66 13.08 9.06
N ALA A 86 -2.81 13.77 7.92
CA ALA A 86 -3.91 13.56 6.99
C ALA A 86 -3.88 12.14 6.41
N VAL A 87 -2.70 11.63 6.01
CA VAL A 87 -2.54 10.24 5.56
C VAL A 87 -2.99 9.25 6.64
N VAL A 88 -2.54 9.44 7.88
CA VAL A 88 -2.94 8.59 9.01
C VAL A 88 -4.46 8.62 9.23
N ASN A 89 -5.06 9.81 9.16
CA ASN A 89 -6.50 9.99 9.34
C ASN A 89 -7.31 9.30 8.24
N HIS A 90 -6.88 9.36 6.97
CA HIS A 90 -7.53 8.64 5.87
C HIS A 90 -7.52 7.13 6.10
N ILE A 91 -6.38 6.58 6.59
CA ILE A 91 -6.30 5.15 6.92
C ILE A 91 -7.24 4.80 8.08
N ILE A 92 -7.34 5.65 9.11
CA ILE A 92 -8.28 5.47 10.22
C ILE A 92 -9.73 5.43 9.70
N GLU A 93 -10.08 6.34 8.79
CA GLU A 93 -11.41 6.38 8.18
C GLU A 93 -11.71 5.13 7.35
N ASP A 94 -10.77 4.68 6.54
CA ASP A 94 -10.91 3.44 5.76
C ASP A 94 -11.11 2.23 6.68
N LEU A 95 -10.31 2.10 7.75
CA LEU A 95 -10.47 1.00 8.71
C LEU A 95 -11.80 1.06 9.46
N LYS A 96 -12.31 2.25 9.77
CA LYS A 96 -13.63 2.40 10.40
C LYS A 96 -14.78 2.03 9.46
N ARG A 97 -14.67 2.40 8.19
CA ARG A 97 -15.72 2.18 7.19
C ARG A 97 -15.75 0.73 6.71
N ASP A 98 -14.59 0.18 6.37
CA ASP A 98 -14.47 -1.08 5.60
C ASP A 98 -13.84 -2.23 6.43
N GLY A 99 -13.34 -1.94 7.64
CA GLY A 99 -12.60 -2.90 8.47
C GLY A 99 -11.24 -3.32 7.93
N LYS A 100 -10.80 -2.71 6.83
CA LYS A 100 -9.54 -3.00 6.13
C LYS A 100 -8.99 -1.74 5.46
N PRO A 101 -7.68 -1.65 5.16
CA PRO A 101 -7.12 -0.61 4.31
C PRO A 101 -7.74 -0.68 2.91
N LYS A 102 -7.76 0.44 2.20
CA LYS A 102 -8.31 0.51 0.85
C LYS A 102 -7.50 -0.30 -0.17
N ASP A 103 -6.19 -0.28 -0.04
CA ASP A 103 -5.24 -0.92 -0.96
C ASP A 103 -4.58 -2.15 -0.32
N ILE A 104 -3.95 -3.00 -1.15
CA ILE A 104 -3.23 -4.19 -0.66
C ILE A 104 -2.14 -3.78 0.32
N SER A 105 -2.02 -4.50 1.45
CA SER A 105 -0.91 -4.36 2.37
C SER A 105 0.38 -4.86 1.71
N LEU A 106 1.28 -3.93 1.39
CA LEU A 106 2.61 -4.26 0.87
C LEU A 106 3.42 -5.06 1.89
N SER A 107 3.26 -4.76 3.19
CA SER A 107 3.90 -5.51 4.28
C SER A 107 3.46 -6.96 4.33
N LEU A 108 2.17 -7.24 4.20
CA LEU A 108 1.65 -8.62 4.16
C LEU A 108 2.22 -9.39 2.97
N LEU A 109 2.11 -8.83 1.77
CA LEU A 109 2.65 -9.44 0.55
C LEU A 109 4.17 -9.66 0.64
N SER A 110 4.90 -8.68 1.16
CA SER A 110 6.35 -8.79 1.35
C SER A 110 6.70 -9.95 2.28
N LEU A 111 6.04 -10.06 3.45
CA LEU A 111 6.26 -11.14 4.42
C LEU A 111 5.92 -12.52 3.87
N GLU A 112 4.90 -12.64 3.02
CA GLU A 112 4.52 -13.92 2.41
C GLU A 112 5.42 -14.34 1.26
N THR A 113 6.14 -13.41 0.62
CA THR A 113 6.82 -13.68 -0.66
C THR A 113 8.33 -13.42 -0.65
N TYR A 114 8.90 -12.76 0.39
CA TYR A 114 10.31 -12.36 0.41
C TYR A 114 11.31 -13.52 0.26
N SER A 115 10.93 -14.72 0.68
CA SER A 115 11.77 -15.92 0.59
C SER A 115 11.43 -16.83 -0.60
N SER A 116 10.29 -16.61 -1.27
CA SER A 116 9.77 -17.52 -2.31
C SER A 116 9.73 -16.92 -3.71
N SER A 117 9.74 -15.58 -3.83
CA SER A 117 9.72 -14.89 -5.13
C SER A 117 10.58 -13.64 -5.11
N GLU A 118 11.70 -13.68 -5.81
CA GLU A 118 12.58 -12.50 -5.97
C GLU A 118 11.87 -11.38 -6.74
N VAL A 119 11.00 -11.73 -7.68
CA VAL A 119 10.22 -10.76 -8.48
C VAL A 119 9.27 -9.96 -7.59
N LEU A 120 8.53 -10.62 -6.72
CA LEU A 120 7.57 -9.97 -5.82
C LEU A 120 8.28 -9.20 -4.70
N LYS A 121 9.35 -9.75 -4.16
CA LYS A 121 10.22 -9.06 -3.18
C LYS A 121 10.75 -7.74 -3.75
N GLU A 122 11.28 -7.75 -4.97
CA GLU A 122 11.80 -6.55 -5.63
C GLU A 122 10.69 -5.54 -5.93
N ALA A 123 9.50 -5.99 -6.32
CA ALA A 123 8.35 -5.12 -6.52
C ALA A 123 7.93 -4.43 -5.21
N CYS A 124 7.86 -5.17 -4.09
CA CYS A 124 7.56 -4.58 -2.78
C CYS A 124 8.66 -3.60 -2.34
N ARG A 125 9.95 -3.97 -2.50
CA ARG A 125 11.09 -3.09 -2.21
C ARG A 125 10.98 -1.76 -2.97
N THR A 126 10.76 -1.83 -4.26
CA THR A 126 10.60 -0.64 -5.12
C THR A 126 9.41 0.21 -4.66
N SER A 127 8.29 -0.43 -4.34
CA SER A 127 7.10 0.27 -3.83
C SER A 127 7.38 1.02 -2.53
N PHE A 128 8.02 0.38 -1.55
CA PHE A 128 8.39 1.05 -0.31
C PHE A 128 9.34 2.23 -0.53
N MET A 129 10.34 2.09 -1.40
CA MET A 129 11.25 3.18 -1.74
C MET A 129 10.52 4.36 -2.40
N GLU A 130 9.58 4.10 -3.31
CA GLU A 130 8.78 5.14 -3.95
C GLU A 130 7.88 5.89 -2.97
N LEU A 131 7.27 5.19 -2.00
CA LEU A 131 6.46 5.81 -0.95
C LEU A 131 7.33 6.64 -0.01
N GLN A 132 8.46 6.09 0.45
CA GLN A 132 9.43 6.81 1.27
C GLN A 132 9.89 8.12 0.60
N GLN A 133 10.17 8.08 -0.70
CA GLN A 133 10.61 9.26 -1.45
C GLN A 133 9.57 10.40 -1.45
N ILE A 134 8.28 10.08 -1.42
CA ILE A 134 7.23 11.11 -1.35
C ILE A 134 7.29 11.84 0.00
N TYR A 135 7.45 11.11 1.11
CA TYR A 135 7.65 11.73 2.43
C TYR A 135 8.94 12.55 2.48
N SER A 136 10.06 11.99 2.00
CA SER A 136 11.34 12.68 1.97
C SER A 136 11.27 13.99 1.18
N ASN A 137 10.66 13.98 0.01
CA ASN A 137 10.45 15.19 -0.80
C ASN A 137 9.61 16.24 -0.06
N LYS A 138 8.59 15.82 0.68
CA LYS A 138 7.79 16.76 1.49
C LYS A 138 8.61 17.42 2.58
N LEU A 139 9.47 16.67 3.24
CA LEU A 139 10.32 17.16 4.32
C LEU A 139 11.38 18.12 3.79
N THR A 140 12.08 17.77 2.70
CA THR A 140 13.10 18.66 2.08
C THR A 140 12.51 19.96 1.54
N GLN A 141 11.31 19.92 0.95
CA GLN A 141 10.58 21.11 0.50
C GLN A 141 10.22 22.07 1.65
N ASN A 142 10.24 21.60 2.90
CA ASN A 142 9.99 22.39 4.10
C ASN A 142 11.29 22.74 4.87
N GLY A 143 12.46 22.60 4.23
CA GLY A 143 13.74 23.05 4.77
C GLY A 143 14.51 22.04 5.60
N ILE A 144 14.01 20.79 5.73
CA ILE A 144 14.72 19.72 6.43
C ILE A 144 15.86 19.22 5.52
N SER A 145 17.03 18.94 6.10
CA SER A 145 18.19 18.44 5.37
C SER A 145 17.88 17.13 4.65
N GLU A 146 18.59 16.81 3.55
CA GLU A 146 18.39 15.54 2.83
C GLU A 146 18.66 14.32 3.73
N GLU A 147 19.67 14.41 4.61
CA GLU A 147 20.03 13.35 5.54
C GLU A 147 18.90 13.12 6.57
N ASP A 148 18.42 14.17 7.22
CA ASP A 148 17.31 14.07 8.18
C ASP A 148 16.02 13.65 7.50
N ALA A 149 15.73 14.16 6.31
CA ALA A 149 14.55 13.80 5.54
C ALA A 149 14.56 12.32 5.14
N ALA A 150 15.71 11.76 4.79
CA ALA A 150 15.85 10.33 4.50
C ALA A 150 15.58 9.47 5.76
N PHE A 151 16.15 9.86 6.90
CA PHE A 151 15.94 9.20 8.19
C PHE A 151 14.47 9.30 8.64
N LEU A 152 13.90 10.50 8.64
CA LEU A 152 12.53 10.76 9.08
C LEU A 152 11.50 10.09 8.18
N SER A 153 11.69 10.09 6.86
CA SER A 153 10.78 9.44 5.92
C SER A 153 10.75 7.92 6.10
N MET A 154 11.89 7.27 6.37
CA MET A 154 11.96 5.85 6.70
C MET A 154 11.25 5.58 8.03
N THR A 155 11.46 6.43 9.04
CA THR A 155 10.80 6.31 10.34
C THR A 155 9.29 6.44 10.20
N ILE A 156 8.79 7.43 9.46
CA ILE A 156 7.35 7.62 9.19
C ILE A 156 6.76 6.37 8.55
N LEU A 157 7.39 5.87 7.47
CA LEU A 157 6.92 4.69 6.75
C LEU A 157 6.86 3.45 7.66
N THR A 158 7.91 3.22 8.45
CA THR A 158 7.99 2.07 9.37
C THR A 158 6.93 2.15 10.47
N LEU A 159 6.74 3.32 11.08
CA LEU A 159 5.72 3.53 12.10
C LEU A 159 4.31 3.36 11.53
N LEU A 160 4.06 3.83 10.30
CA LEU A 160 2.77 3.72 9.64
C LEU A 160 2.42 2.25 9.36
N GLU A 161 3.31 1.49 8.73
CA GLU A 161 3.12 0.07 8.43
C GLU A 161 2.92 -0.77 9.72
N GLY A 162 3.71 -0.49 10.75
CA GLY A 162 3.55 -1.11 12.06
C GLY A 162 2.21 -0.77 12.72
N SER A 163 1.79 0.49 12.67
CA SER A 163 0.53 0.94 13.27
C SER A 163 -0.69 0.35 12.55
N ILE A 164 -0.65 0.20 11.22
CA ILE A 164 -1.68 -0.50 10.44
C ILE A 164 -1.78 -1.96 10.89
N THR A 165 -0.65 -2.66 10.95
CA THR A 165 -0.59 -4.08 11.34
C THR A 165 -1.15 -4.29 12.76
N VAL A 166 -0.75 -3.46 13.72
CA VAL A 166 -1.25 -3.54 15.11
C VAL A 166 -2.74 -3.24 15.17
N SER A 167 -3.21 -2.20 14.47
CA SER A 167 -4.63 -1.83 14.45
C SER A 167 -5.52 -2.92 13.88
N LEU A 168 -5.11 -3.57 12.79
CA LEU A 168 -5.82 -4.71 12.20
C LEU A 168 -5.86 -5.91 13.14
N THR A 169 -4.74 -6.22 13.80
CA THR A 169 -4.62 -7.36 14.72
C THR A 169 -5.47 -7.15 15.98
N GLN A 170 -5.45 -5.94 16.54
CA GLN A 170 -6.21 -5.60 17.73
C GLN A 170 -7.67 -5.22 17.46
N LYS A 171 -8.05 -5.08 16.18
CA LYS A 171 -9.39 -4.63 15.75
C LYS A 171 -9.81 -3.29 16.37
N ASN A 172 -8.85 -2.39 16.54
CA ASN A 172 -9.07 -1.01 16.96
C ASN A 172 -8.05 -0.07 16.30
N GLN A 173 -8.22 1.24 16.42
CA GLN A 173 -7.37 2.23 15.78
C GLN A 173 -6.42 2.95 16.75
N GLU A 174 -6.21 2.44 17.97
CA GLU A 174 -5.39 3.10 18.98
C GLU A 174 -3.95 3.33 18.53
N ALA A 175 -3.34 2.36 17.84
CA ALA A 175 -1.99 2.50 17.33
C ALA A 175 -1.88 3.65 16.31
N LEU A 176 -2.87 3.82 15.43
CA LEU A 176 -2.92 4.92 14.46
C LEU A 176 -3.21 6.27 15.14
N PHE A 177 -4.10 6.33 16.14
CA PHE A 177 -4.29 7.56 16.93
C PHE A 177 -3.03 7.98 17.68
N ASN A 178 -2.28 7.01 18.21
CA ASN A 178 -0.99 7.29 18.85
C ASN A 178 0.06 7.73 17.84
N LEU A 179 0.06 7.16 16.62
CA LEU A 179 0.95 7.60 15.54
C LEU A 179 0.74 9.08 15.22
N ASN A 180 -0.48 9.58 15.16
CA ASN A 180 -0.75 11.01 14.93
C ASN A 180 -0.05 11.93 15.96
N LYS A 181 0.01 11.52 17.22
CA LYS A 181 0.75 12.25 18.26
C LYS A 181 2.26 12.10 18.10
N GLN A 182 2.73 10.90 17.74
CA GLN A 182 4.15 10.61 17.51
C GLN A 182 4.71 11.40 16.32
N ILE A 183 3.92 11.59 15.25
CA ILE A 183 4.33 12.41 14.09
C ILE A 183 4.62 13.86 14.51
N ASP A 184 3.80 14.43 15.38
CA ASP A 184 4.03 15.77 15.90
C ASP A 184 5.37 15.85 16.69
N LEU A 185 5.56 14.93 17.62
CA LEU A 185 6.79 14.85 18.42
C LEU A 185 8.03 14.57 17.56
N LEU A 186 7.90 13.75 16.52
CA LEU A 186 9.01 13.39 15.64
C LEU A 186 9.47 14.54 14.76
N LEU A 187 8.54 15.32 14.21
CA LEU A 187 8.84 16.34 13.20
C LEU A 187 9.01 17.75 13.78
N SER A 188 8.40 18.07 14.94
CA SER A 188 8.49 19.41 15.53
C SER A 188 9.91 19.92 15.78
N PRO A 189 10.91 19.10 16.18
CA PRO A 189 12.27 19.56 16.35
C PRO A 189 12.98 20.02 15.07
N TYR A 190 12.45 19.70 13.90
CA TYR A 190 13.04 19.98 12.59
C TYR A 190 12.32 21.12 11.82
N LEU A 191 11.27 21.68 12.40
CA LEU A 191 10.42 22.71 11.77
C LEU A 191 10.41 24.00 12.59
#